data_1493ce9d02b6f69a260dd47fba29dcd8
#
_entry.id   1493ce9d02b6f69a260dd47fba29dcd8
#
_cell.length_a   1.000
_cell.length_b   1.000
_cell.length_c   1.000
_cell.angle_alpha   90.00
_cell.angle_beta   90.00
_cell.angle_gamma   90.00
#
_symmetry.space_group_name_H-M   'P 1'
#
loop_
_entity.id
_entity.type
_entity.pdbx_description
1 polymer ?
#
loop_
_entity_poly.entity_id
_entity_poly.type
_entity_poly.pdbx_seq_one_letter_code
_entity_poly.pdbx_strand_id
1 'polypeptide(L)'
;MAGITRFEEIEAWKTARQLTSLIYKLSEQGTFAKDYGLKDQIRRASVSAMSNIAEGFESRTDTLFINYLGHAQGSAGEVRSQLYVALDLKYIAQEQFAEAYEFADKTSRQVSRFILS
;
A
#
# COMPACT_ATOMS: atom_id res chain seq x y z
N MET A 1 -16.13 14.26 0.07
CA MET A 1 -15.42 13.83 -1.16
C MET A 1 -15.81 14.69 -2.34
N ALA A 2 -16.25 15.89 -2.03
CA ALA A 2 -16.60 16.85 -3.04
C ALA A 2 -15.41 17.10 -3.95
N GLY A 3 -15.67 17.18 -5.24
CA GLY A 3 -14.65 17.48 -6.23
C GLY A 3 -13.91 16.28 -6.79
N ILE A 4 -13.99 15.10 -6.18
CA ILE A 4 -13.35 13.90 -6.70
C ILE A 4 -14.29 13.22 -7.68
N THR A 5 -13.86 13.09 -8.94
CA THR A 5 -14.69 12.47 -9.98
C THR A 5 -14.15 11.10 -10.40
N ARG A 6 -12.91 10.78 -10.04
CA ARG A 6 -12.30 9.51 -10.41
C ARG A 6 -11.26 9.14 -9.37
N PHE A 7 -11.05 7.83 -9.16
CA PHE A 7 -10.17 7.37 -8.08
C PHE A 7 -8.72 7.82 -8.29
N GLU A 8 -8.30 8.05 -9.53
CA GLU A 8 -6.93 8.47 -9.83
C GLU A 8 -6.60 9.85 -9.24
N GLU A 9 -7.62 10.61 -8.81
CA GLU A 9 -7.43 11.90 -8.17
C GLU A 9 -7.19 11.78 -6.67
N ILE A 10 -7.45 10.60 -6.08
CA ILE A 10 -7.31 10.40 -4.65
C ILE A 10 -5.83 10.28 -4.30
N GLU A 11 -5.36 11.16 -3.41
CA GLU A 11 -3.93 11.20 -3.04
C GLU A 11 -3.45 9.88 -2.45
N ALA A 12 -4.26 9.24 -1.61
CA ALA A 12 -3.91 7.95 -1.03
C ALA A 12 -3.70 6.88 -2.12
N TRP A 13 -4.53 6.92 -3.18
CA TRP A 13 -4.36 5.98 -4.29
C TRP A 13 -3.05 6.20 -5.02
N LYS A 14 -2.71 7.47 -5.25
CA LYS A 14 -1.44 7.81 -5.94
C LYS A 14 -0.23 7.33 -5.12
N THR A 15 -0.27 7.53 -3.81
CA THR A 15 0.79 7.07 -2.91
C THR A 15 0.88 5.55 -2.89
N ALA A 16 -0.27 4.86 -2.83
CA ALA A 16 -0.30 3.40 -2.84
C ALA A 16 0.26 2.84 -4.16
N ARG A 17 0.02 3.54 -5.26
CA ARG A 17 0.58 3.15 -6.56
C ARG A 17 2.10 3.26 -6.56
N GLN A 18 2.63 4.35 -5.99
CA GLN A 18 4.08 4.53 -5.86
C GLN A 18 4.68 3.45 -4.96
N LEU A 19 3.98 3.14 -3.85
CA LEU A 19 4.40 2.06 -2.97
C LEU A 19 4.47 0.73 -3.72
N THR A 20 3.45 0.42 -4.49
CA THR A 20 3.39 -0.84 -5.25
C THR A 20 4.56 -0.95 -6.21
N SER A 21 4.85 0.12 -6.96
CA SER A 21 5.97 0.14 -7.89
C SER A 21 7.30 -0.11 -7.17
N LEU A 22 7.49 0.53 -6.01
CA LEU A 22 8.72 0.37 -5.24
C LEU A 22 8.83 -1.06 -4.69
N ILE A 23 7.74 -1.63 -4.18
CA ILE A 23 7.73 -3.01 -3.66
C ILE A 23 8.09 -4.01 -4.76
N TYR A 24 7.56 -3.83 -5.95
CA TYR A 24 7.90 -4.71 -7.07
C TYR A 24 9.38 -4.61 -7.43
N LYS A 25 9.91 -3.37 -7.44
CA LYS A 25 11.34 -3.16 -7.73
C LYS A 25 12.23 -3.81 -6.68
N LEU A 26 11.95 -3.58 -5.40
CA LEU A 26 12.76 -4.12 -4.30
C LEU A 26 12.70 -5.65 -4.26
N SER A 27 11.51 -6.21 -4.44
CA SER A 27 11.31 -7.66 -4.33
C SER A 27 11.82 -8.43 -5.55
N GLU A 28 12.26 -7.75 -6.59
CA GLU A 28 12.87 -8.39 -7.77
C GLU A 28 14.38 -8.54 -7.61
N GLN A 29 14.99 -8.00 -6.56
CA GLN A 29 16.44 -7.92 -6.41
C GLN A 29 16.99 -9.02 -5.51
N GLY A 30 18.12 -9.60 -5.93
CA GLY A 30 18.93 -10.47 -5.10
C GLY A 30 18.18 -11.63 -4.47
N THR A 31 18.46 -11.87 -3.20
CA THR A 31 17.85 -12.98 -2.45
C THR A 31 16.37 -12.73 -2.13
N PHE A 32 15.94 -11.49 -2.13
CA PHE A 32 14.52 -11.18 -1.95
C PHE A 32 13.69 -11.85 -3.05
N ALA A 33 14.16 -11.77 -4.29
CA ALA A 33 13.48 -12.35 -5.44
C ALA A 33 13.29 -13.86 -5.33
N LYS A 34 14.13 -14.52 -4.54
CA LYS A 34 14.09 -15.98 -4.36
C LYS A 34 13.23 -16.43 -3.19
N ASP A 35 12.84 -15.51 -2.32
CA ASP A 35 11.89 -15.80 -1.25
C ASP A 35 10.49 -15.63 -1.81
N TYR A 36 10.02 -16.67 -2.49
CA TYR A 36 8.75 -16.60 -3.22
C TYR A 36 7.56 -16.31 -2.31
N GLY A 37 7.59 -16.83 -1.08
CA GLY A 37 6.50 -16.59 -0.13
C GLY A 37 6.37 -15.13 0.26
N LEU A 38 7.46 -14.53 0.71
CA LEU A 38 7.46 -13.13 1.11
C LEU A 38 7.22 -12.21 -0.08
N LYS A 39 7.90 -12.50 -1.20
CA LYS A 39 7.75 -11.73 -2.42
C LYS A 39 6.28 -11.66 -2.85
N ASP A 40 5.61 -12.82 -2.87
CA ASP A 40 4.21 -12.89 -3.29
C ASP A 40 3.31 -12.11 -2.33
N GLN A 41 3.49 -12.32 -1.02
CA GLN A 41 2.65 -11.68 -0.02
C GLN A 41 2.77 -10.16 -0.02
N ILE A 42 4.01 -9.65 -0.09
CA ILE A 42 4.21 -8.20 -0.01
C ILE A 42 3.71 -7.51 -1.29
N ARG A 43 3.85 -8.17 -2.44
CA ARG A 43 3.31 -7.66 -3.70
C ARG A 43 1.78 -7.63 -3.65
N ARG A 44 1.15 -8.71 -3.18
CA ARG A 44 -0.31 -8.77 -3.06
C ARG A 44 -0.83 -7.70 -2.11
N ALA A 45 -0.14 -7.50 -0.98
CA ALA A 45 -0.56 -6.50 -0.01
C ALA A 45 -0.47 -5.08 -0.58
N SER A 46 0.60 -4.77 -1.32
CA SER A 46 0.75 -3.45 -1.90
C SER A 46 -0.30 -3.18 -2.99
N VAL A 47 -0.57 -4.16 -3.85
CA VAL A 47 -1.63 -4.05 -4.86
C VAL A 47 -2.99 -3.90 -4.19
N SER A 48 -3.24 -4.67 -3.11
CA SER A 48 -4.49 -4.61 -2.37
C SER A 48 -4.73 -3.22 -1.77
N ALA A 49 -3.67 -2.56 -1.29
CA ALA A 49 -3.81 -1.20 -0.75
C ALA A 49 -4.38 -0.25 -1.79
N MET A 50 -3.84 -0.24 -3.01
CA MET A 50 -4.34 0.65 -4.04
C MET A 50 -5.69 0.19 -4.61
N SER A 51 -5.88 -1.10 -4.78
CA SER A 51 -7.11 -1.65 -5.36
C SER A 51 -8.33 -1.39 -4.48
N ASN A 52 -8.17 -1.51 -3.17
CA ASN A 52 -9.28 -1.26 -2.24
C ASN A 52 -9.72 0.21 -2.25
N ILE A 53 -8.79 1.14 -2.44
CA ILE A 53 -9.16 2.55 -2.58
C ILE A 53 -10.01 2.75 -3.84
N ALA A 54 -9.57 2.18 -4.95
CA ALA A 54 -10.29 2.30 -6.23
C ALA A 54 -11.65 1.64 -6.17
N GLU A 55 -11.71 0.40 -5.67
CA GLU A 55 -12.96 -0.34 -5.55
C GLU A 55 -13.94 0.37 -4.63
N GLY A 56 -13.44 0.92 -3.53
CA GLY A 56 -14.27 1.67 -2.61
C GLY A 56 -14.89 2.88 -3.26
N PHE A 57 -14.10 3.63 -4.03
CA PHE A 57 -14.61 4.81 -4.74
C PHE A 57 -15.71 4.42 -5.73
N GLU A 58 -15.56 3.29 -6.41
CA GLU A 58 -16.53 2.82 -7.41
C GLU A 58 -17.76 2.16 -6.78
N SER A 59 -17.77 1.94 -5.46
CA SER A 59 -18.83 1.18 -4.80
C SER A 59 -20.16 1.91 -4.64
N ARG A 60 -20.17 3.22 -4.84
CA ARG A 60 -21.37 4.07 -4.90
C ARG A 60 -22.04 4.41 -3.57
N THR A 61 -21.59 3.85 -2.44
CA THR A 61 -22.14 4.23 -1.14
C THR A 61 -21.00 4.60 -0.21
N ASP A 62 -21.27 5.54 0.70
CA ASP A 62 -20.27 5.97 1.68
C ASP A 62 -19.89 4.83 2.62
N THR A 63 -20.87 4.02 3.01
CA THR A 63 -20.62 2.89 3.91
C THR A 63 -19.65 1.89 3.29
N LEU A 64 -19.88 1.52 2.03
CA LEU A 64 -18.98 0.61 1.34
C LEU A 64 -17.61 1.24 1.13
N PHE A 65 -17.58 2.53 0.79
CA PHE A 65 -16.30 3.22 0.59
C PHE A 65 -15.46 3.17 1.87
N ILE A 66 -16.07 3.47 3.00
CA ILE A 66 -15.36 3.45 4.29
C ILE A 66 -14.84 2.04 4.59
N ASN A 67 -15.64 1.00 4.31
CA ASN A 67 -15.21 -0.38 4.51
C ASN A 67 -13.99 -0.72 3.64
N TYR A 68 -14.02 -0.36 2.37
CA TYR A 68 -12.89 -0.59 1.47
C TYR A 68 -11.64 0.20 1.90
N LEU A 69 -11.83 1.42 2.37
CA LEU A 69 -10.72 2.23 2.89
C LEU A 69 -10.08 1.57 4.11
N GLY A 70 -10.89 0.96 4.97
CA GLY A 70 -10.38 0.18 6.10
C GLY A 70 -9.53 -1.00 5.65
N HIS A 71 -9.96 -1.68 4.61
CA HIS A 71 -9.16 -2.78 4.03
C HIS A 71 -7.85 -2.27 3.45
N ALA A 72 -7.88 -1.09 2.80
CA ALA A 72 -6.67 -0.48 2.27
C ALA A 72 -5.67 -0.17 3.40
N GLN A 73 -6.15 0.34 4.53
CA GLN A 73 -5.30 0.59 5.70
C GLN A 73 -4.69 -0.70 6.24
N GLY A 74 -5.49 -1.76 6.31
CA GLY A 74 -5.01 -3.08 6.74
C GLY A 74 -3.91 -3.60 5.81
N SER A 75 -4.10 -3.44 4.51
CA SER A 75 -3.11 -3.87 3.52
C SER A 75 -1.82 -3.06 3.62
N ALA A 76 -1.90 -1.74 3.82
CA ALA A 76 -0.71 -0.91 4.02
C ALA A 76 0.03 -1.31 5.30
N GLY A 77 -0.71 -1.64 6.36
CA GLY A 77 -0.12 -2.16 7.60
C GLY A 77 0.59 -3.48 7.39
N GLU A 78 0.01 -4.35 6.57
CA GLU A 78 0.62 -5.62 6.22
C GLU A 78 1.94 -5.41 5.49
N VAL A 79 2.01 -4.45 4.56
CA VAL A 79 3.25 -4.11 3.87
C VAL A 79 4.31 -3.65 4.88
N ARG A 80 3.92 -2.78 5.85
CA ARG A 80 4.86 -2.31 6.86
C ARG A 80 5.42 -3.47 7.68
N SER A 81 4.56 -4.40 8.08
CA SER A 81 4.97 -5.58 8.83
C SER A 81 5.95 -6.44 8.04
N GLN A 82 5.62 -6.70 6.77
CA GLN A 82 6.45 -7.54 5.90
C GLN A 82 7.78 -6.89 5.55
N LEU A 83 7.83 -5.56 5.51
CA LEU A 83 9.09 -4.85 5.29
C LEU A 83 10.11 -5.12 6.40
N TYR A 84 9.64 -5.30 7.64
CA TYR A 84 10.53 -5.69 8.73
C TYR A 84 11.15 -7.05 8.48
N VAL A 85 10.39 -7.98 7.94
CA VAL A 85 10.92 -9.31 7.60
C VAL A 85 12.04 -9.18 6.57
N ALA A 86 11.80 -8.38 5.52
CA ALA A 86 12.81 -8.15 4.48
C ALA A 86 14.06 -7.49 5.03
N LEU A 87 13.89 -6.53 5.96
CA LEU A 87 15.01 -5.86 6.61
C LEU A 87 15.82 -6.84 7.47
N ASP A 88 15.12 -7.61 8.30
CA ASP A 88 15.76 -8.55 9.22
C ASP A 88 16.55 -9.63 8.47
N LEU A 89 16.04 -10.07 7.34
CA LEU A 89 16.72 -11.06 6.51
C LEU A 89 17.76 -10.44 5.58
N LYS A 90 17.94 -9.12 5.67
CA LYS A 90 18.92 -8.37 4.87
C LYS A 90 18.65 -8.44 3.37
N TYR A 91 17.38 -8.61 3.00
CA TYR A 91 16.98 -8.53 1.60
C TYR A 91 17.02 -7.10 1.07
N ILE A 92 16.84 -6.13 1.96
CA ILE A 92 16.87 -4.70 1.62
C ILE A 92 17.76 -3.97 2.62
N ALA A 93 18.33 -2.86 2.18
CA ALA A 93 19.13 -1.99 3.02
C ALA A 93 18.23 -1.11 3.88
N GLN A 94 18.81 -0.51 4.93
CA GLN A 94 18.06 0.37 5.84
C GLN A 94 17.40 1.53 5.08
N GLU A 95 18.10 2.12 4.11
CA GLU A 95 17.54 3.24 3.34
C GLU A 95 16.37 2.81 2.47
N GLN A 96 16.44 1.61 1.91
CA GLN A 96 15.35 1.05 1.11
C GLN A 96 14.13 0.76 1.99
N PHE A 97 14.37 0.21 3.17
CA PHE A 97 13.32 -0.01 4.15
C PHE A 97 12.64 1.30 4.53
N ALA A 98 13.44 2.32 4.87
CA ALA A 98 12.89 3.61 5.30
C ALA A 98 12.02 4.24 4.21
N GLU A 99 12.46 4.19 2.96
CA GLU A 99 11.69 4.75 1.85
C GLU A 99 10.37 4.02 1.66
N ALA A 100 10.41 2.70 1.59
CA ALA A 100 9.20 1.90 1.38
C ALA A 100 8.24 2.03 2.55
N TYR A 101 8.77 2.00 3.77
CA TYR A 101 7.97 2.16 4.98
C TYR A 101 7.24 3.50 4.97
N GLU A 102 7.95 4.58 4.59
CA GLU A 102 7.32 5.91 4.54
C GLU A 102 6.18 5.96 3.54
N PHE A 103 6.31 5.34 2.37
CA PHE A 103 5.20 5.27 1.41
C PHE A 103 4.00 4.53 1.98
N ALA A 104 4.24 3.41 2.66
CA ALA A 104 3.16 2.62 3.26
C ALA A 104 2.47 3.39 4.39
N ASP A 105 3.27 4.04 5.24
CA ASP A 105 2.74 4.84 6.35
C ASP A 105 1.97 6.06 5.85
N LYS A 106 2.50 6.73 4.83
CA LYS A 106 1.84 7.87 4.21
C LYS A 106 0.50 7.47 3.60
N THR A 107 0.44 6.30 2.97
CA THR A 107 -0.82 5.77 2.44
C THR A 107 -1.85 5.66 3.56
N SER A 108 -1.47 5.06 4.69
CA SER A 108 -2.36 4.92 5.84
C SER A 108 -2.84 6.27 6.37
N ARG A 109 -1.91 7.22 6.50
CA ARG A 109 -2.27 8.57 7.00
C ARG A 109 -3.24 9.28 6.05
N GLN A 110 -2.99 9.16 4.75
CA GLN A 110 -3.85 9.80 3.74
C GLN A 110 -5.24 9.17 3.70
N VAL A 111 -5.32 7.84 3.86
CA VAL A 111 -6.59 7.14 3.95
C VAL A 111 -7.37 7.62 5.18
N SER A 112 -6.70 7.72 6.33
CA SER A 112 -7.33 8.19 7.57
C SER A 112 -7.91 9.58 7.41
N ARG A 113 -7.14 10.50 6.82
CA ARG A 113 -7.62 11.87 6.58
C ARG A 113 -8.79 11.90 5.62
N PHE A 114 -8.77 11.04 4.62
CA PHE A 114 -9.84 10.95 3.64
C PHE A 114 -11.14 10.46 4.29
N ILE A 115 -11.04 9.46 5.17
CA ILE A 115 -12.20 8.95 5.91
C ILE A 115 -12.82 10.05 6.77
N LEU A 116 -11.97 10.88 7.40
CA LEU A 116 -12.42 11.92 8.31
C LEU A 116 -12.95 13.17 7.58
N SER A 117 -12.69 13.28 6.28
CA SER A 117 -13.19 14.42 5.51
C SER A 117 -14.65 14.19 5.09
#